data_cef1c8b99bd0c081ff8d983914697670
#
_entry.id   cef1c8b99bd0c081ff8d983914697670
#
_cell.length_a   1.000
_cell.length_b   1.000
_cell.length_c   1.000
_cell.angle_alpha   90.00
_cell.angle_beta   90.00
_cell.angle_gamma   90.00
#
_symmetry.space_group_name_H-M   'P 1'
#
loop_
_entity.id
_entity.type
_entity.pdbx_description
1 polymer ?
#
loop_
_entity_poly.entity_id
_entity_poly.type
_entity_poly.pdbx_seq_one_letter_code
_entity_poly.pdbx_strand_id
1 'polypeptide(L)'
;MIKSSLLIVKGDNSMLKCRDEVLFFTKQLVQIESIVNTYGEKEIAHVLHSLISSFPYFKQHPSYLVKSPTIADRLDRYNVLAFVKGTKEGGKNDTVILIGHIDTVGIDDFTQHADLACKPDELLKALKQEPLPDLVRKHAESGEWMFGRGALDMKSGVASNLYLLKYYSEHPNELEGNLVFLAECDEEDSSNGILSALNDLKLWKQEHKFDYTAAINSDFVAPRHAGDENRYIYKGTVGKLLPSFFITGAETHVGSCFEGLDPNLIAAELTRQIDYNPELCNEALGEVTHPPVSLKQTDLKPVYTVQTALAAYVYYNFFVYSWSPADVLLLLKDQAEIAFRNALSLYRERYHRFCERAGDVPREIQWKPRILTFAEMEETLFAAYGKEYKDSMESFKESLLLDDSLDARMYSARVVEEAWKWLPDKSPAIILFYSSLYSPRVEITGKNKREAKLIAALDRSVKEIQPSYSKPIVIKDFFPYISDMSFVAISDDETSLAAAAENNPAWGSKLTVDYDAVRALNVPVINLGPYGMDAHKKYERMEMHYSLEIVPNLANLVLKYVLEG
;
A
#
# COMPACT_ATOMS: atom_id res chain seq x y z
N MET A 1 5.70 -35.65 54.36
CA MET A 1 6.25 -34.31 54.12
C MET A 1 7.21 -34.42 52.93
N ILE A 2 6.70 -34.12 51.74
CA ILE A 2 7.51 -34.06 50.50
C ILE A 2 7.46 -32.58 50.09
N LYS A 3 8.58 -31.87 50.25
CA LYS A 3 8.76 -30.51 49.77
C LYS A 3 9.02 -30.58 48.25
N SER A 4 8.05 -30.17 47.46
CA SER A 4 8.26 -29.86 46.06
C SER A 4 8.93 -28.50 45.96
N SER A 5 10.22 -28.47 45.64
CA SER A 5 10.96 -27.29 45.23
C SER A 5 10.55 -26.93 43.83
N LEU A 6 9.70 -25.91 43.66
CA LEU A 6 9.56 -25.17 42.40
C LEU A 6 10.90 -24.49 42.10
N LEU A 7 11.62 -24.99 41.13
CA LEU A 7 12.68 -24.24 40.44
C LEU A 7 12.01 -23.13 39.65
N ILE A 8 12.00 -21.92 40.21
CA ILE A 8 11.75 -20.70 39.46
C ILE A 8 13.03 -20.48 38.62
N VAL A 9 12.98 -20.84 37.34
CA VAL A 9 13.96 -20.39 36.38
C VAL A 9 13.72 -18.88 36.23
N LYS A 10 14.55 -18.08 36.89
CA LYS A 10 14.69 -16.65 36.59
C LYS A 10 15.32 -16.54 35.20
N GLY A 11 14.50 -16.45 34.17
CA GLY A 11 14.90 -15.86 32.91
C GLY A 11 15.22 -14.38 33.20
N ASP A 12 16.40 -13.97 32.82
CA ASP A 12 16.83 -12.57 32.88
C ASP A 12 16.12 -11.80 31.75
N ASN A 13 14.83 -11.50 31.95
CA ASN A 13 13.95 -10.82 30.99
C ASN A 13 13.98 -9.33 31.28
N SER A 14 15.13 -8.69 31.14
CA SER A 14 15.18 -7.22 31.14
C SER A 14 14.79 -6.70 29.75
N MET A 15 13.65 -5.99 29.66
CA MET A 15 13.31 -5.17 28.50
C MET A 15 14.47 -4.23 28.17
N LEU A 16 14.74 -4.00 26.89
CA LEU A 16 15.71 -3.01 26.44
C LEU A 16 15.26 -1.61 26.88
N LYS A 17 16.18 -0.84 27.44
CA LYS A 17 15.93 0.57 27.80
C LYS A 17 16.08 1.46 26.57
N CYS A 18 15.09 1.38 25.68
CA CYS A 18 15.16 1.95 24.34
C CYS A 18 14.43 3.31 24.19
N ARG A 19 13.48 3.63 25.08
CA ARG A 19 12.53 4.76 24.93
C ARG A 19 13.20 6.08 24.57
N ASP A 20 14.21 6.49 25.32
CA ASP A 20 14.83 7.81 25.12
C ASP A 20 15.60 7.88 23.79
N GLU A 21 16.27 6.79 23.42
CA GLU A 21 17.04 6.73 22.19
C GLU A 21 16.12 6.60 20.96
N VAL A 22 15.06 5.80 21.03
CA VAL A 22 14.04 5.73 19.97
C VAL A 22 13.34 7.07 19.81
N LEU A 23 13.02 7.77 20.91
CA LEU A 23 12.48 9.13 20.89
C LEU A 23 13.44 10.12 20.21
N PHE A 24 14.73 10.03 20.52
CA PHE A 24 15.75 10.87 19.87
C PHE A 24 15.80 10.62 18.36
N PHE A 25 15.86 9.36 17.92
CA PHE A 25 15.87 9.02 16.50
C PHE A 25 14.56 9.45 15.81
N THR A 26 13.40 9.22 16.45
CA THR A 26 12.11 9.65 15.92
C THR A 26 12.10 11.14 15.65
N LYS A 27 12.52 11.97 16.63
CA LYS A 27 12.56 13.43 16.45
C LYS A 27 13.52 13.86 15.35
N GLN A 28 14.69 13.21 15.24
CA GLN A 28 15.66 13.49 14.17
C GLN A 28 15.05 13.21 12.78
N LEU A 29 14.34 12.10 12.62
CA LEU A 29 13.73 11.74 11.33
C LEU A 29 12.49 12.58 11.01
N VAL A 30 11.64 12.83 12.00
CA VAL A 30 10.40 13.62 11.81
C VAL A 30 10.70 15.06 11.40
N GLN A 31 11.79 15.66 11.90
CA GLN A 31 12.17 17.03 11.54
C GLN A 31 12.56 17.23 10.07
N ILE A 32 12.80 16.14 9.35
CA ILE A 32 13.11 16.19 7.91
C ILE A 32 11.78 16.07 7.15
N GLU A 33 11.44 17.08 6.36
CA GLU A 33 10.24 17.10 5.55
C GLU A 33 10.44 16.25 4.28
N SER A 34 10.25 14.93 4.41
CA SER A 34 10.42 13.95 3.34
C SER A 34 9.09 13.60 2.66
N ILE A 35 8.39 14.62 2.19
CA ILE A 35 7.16 14.41 1.43
C ILE A 35 7.48 13.62 0.16
N VAL A 36 6.66 12.59 -0.12
CA VAL A 36 6.78 11.75 -1.31
C VAL A 36 6.82 12.59 -2.60
N ASN A 37 7.63 12.17 -3.55
CA ASN A 37 7.89 12.90 -4.80
C ASN A 37 8.55 14.28 -4.62
N THR A 38 9.26 14.50 -3.51
CA THR A 38 10.08 15.71 -3.28
C THR A 38 11.55 15.37 -3.00
N TYR A 39 12.41 16.37 -3.04
CA TYR A 39 13.84 16.21 -2.66
C TYR A 39 14.04 15.89 -1.18
N GLY A 40 13.02 16.05 -0.33
CA GLY A 40 13.08 15.67 1.09
C GLY A 40 13.34 14.18 1.30
N GLU A 41 12.90 13.32 0.40
CA GLU A 41 13.20 11.88 0.45
C GLU A 41 14.71 11.60 0.28
N LYS A 42 15.41 12.38 -0.56
CA LYS A 42 16.88 12.27 -0.67
C LYS A 42 17.58 12.75 0.59
N GLU A 43 17.08 13.82 1.18
CA GLU A 43 17.65 14.42 2.39
C GLU A 43 17.57 13.43 3.57
N ILE A 44 16.41 12.83 3.82
CA ILE A 44 16.25 11.87 4.91
C ILE A 44 17.12 10.63 4.70
N ALA A 45 17.25 10.12 3.47
CA ALA A 45 18.13 9.00 3.17
C ALA A 45 19.62 9.35 3.42
N HIS A 46 20.05 10.58 3.10
CA HIS A 46 21.39 11.05 3.39
C HIS A 46 21.66 11.17 4.90
N VAL A 47 20.72 11.73 5.65
CA VAL A 47 20.84 11.89 7.10
C VAL A 47 20.88 10.51 7.78
N LEU A 48 20.00 9.61 7.39
CA LEU A 48 19.93 8.25 7.95
C LEU A 48 21.22 7.46 7.65
N HIS A 49 21.70 7.49 6.41
CA HIS A 49 22.98 6.86 6.05
C HIS A 49 24.13 7.46 6.85
N SER A 50 24.21 8.78 7.00
CA SER A 50 25.27 9.46 7.76
C SER A 50 25.23 9.08 9.24
N LEU A 51 24.03 8.96 9.81
CA LEU A 51 23.82 8.53 11.19
C LEU A 51 24.32 7.09 11.40
N ILE A 52 23.91 6.15 10.56
CA ILE A 52 24.34 4.74 10.65
C ILE A 52 25.86 4.62 10.43
N SER A 53 26.44 5.36 9.48
CA SER A 53 27.88 5.35 9.22
C SER A 53 28.71 5.85 10.42
N SER A 54 28.10 6.59 11.34
CA SER A 54 28.75 7.06 12.57
C SER A 54 28.95 5.95 13.61
N PHE A 55 28.18 4.87 13.54
CA PHE A 55 28.27 3.76 14.49
C PHE A 55 29.60 3.01 14.33
N PRO A 56 30.28 2.63 15.42
CA PRO A 56 31.61 2.00 15.37
C PRO A 56 31.68 0.75 14.47
N TYR A 57 30.61 -0.07 14.47
CA TYR A 57 30.50 -1.28 13.65
C TYR A 57 30.58 -0.96 12.15
N PHE A 58 29.83 0.02 11.68
CA PHE A 58 29.82 0.39 10.27
C PHE A 58 31.06 1.17 9.82
N LYS A 59 31.78 1.81 10.75
CA LYS A 59 33.13 2.33 10.47
C LYS A 59 34.14 1.22 10.20
N GLN A 60 34.00 0.08 10.89
CA GLN A 60 34.84 -1.11 10.68
C GLN A 60 34.39 -1.94 9.47
N HIS A 61 33.09 -1.91 9.14
CA HIS A 61 32.47 -2.66 8.05
C HIS A 61 31.71 -1.73 7.10
N PRO A 62 32.37 -0.80 6.38
CA PRO A 62 31.68 0.20 5.57
C PRO A 62 30.85 -0.40 4.41
N SER A 63 31.21 -1.59 3.92
CA SER A 63 30.44 -2.30 2.89
C SER A 63 29.13 -2.93 3.38
N TYR A 64 28.87 -2.91 4.70
CA TYR A 64 27.63 -3.42 5.28
C TYR A 64 26.54 -2.34 5.40
N LEU A 65 26.83 -1.14 4.92
CA LEU A 65 25.91 -0.01 4.81
C LEU A 65 25.93 0.50 3.37
N VAL A 66 24.77 0.52 2.74
CA VAL A 66 24.61 0.94 1.35
C VAL A 66 23.50 1.99 1.25
N LYS A 67 23.76 3.04 0.50
CA LYS A 67 22.75 3.96 -0.01
C LYS A 67 22.47 3.56 -1.45
N SER A 68 21.36 2.84 -1.65
CA SER A 68 21.03 2.22 -2.92
C SER A 68 20.07 3.10 -3.73
N PRO A 69 20.42 3.49 -4.97
CA PRO A 69 19.54 4.30 -5.82
C PRO A 69 18.31 3.50 -6.25
N THR A 70 17.17 4.16 -6.32
CA THR A 70 15.97 3.61 -6.93
C THR A 70 16.10 3.51 -8.45
N ILE A 71 15.40 2.52 -9.05
CA ILE A 71 15.50 2.23 -10.48
C ILE A 71 14.59 3.17 -11.26
N ALA A 72 15.12 3.72 -12.37
CA ALA A 72 14.39 4.59 -13.30
C ALA A 72 13.66 5.77 -12.62
N ASP A 73 14.25 6.29 -11.56
CA ASP A 73 13.66 7.37 -10.75
C ASP A 73 14.21 8.74 -11.18
N ARG A 74 13.34 9.61 -11.67
CA ARG A 74 13.70 10.97 -12.08
C ARG A 74 14.16 11.88 -10.93
N LEU A 75 13.85 11.54 -9.69
CA LEU A 75 14.30 12.26 -8.50
C LEU A 75 15.64 11.73 -7.97
N ASP A 76 16.16 10.62 -8.50
CA ASP A 76 17.36 9.92 -8.00
C ASP A 76 17.28 9.68 -6.48
N ARG A 77 16.17 9.13 -6.01
CA ARG A 77 15.96 8.78 -4.60
C ARG A 77 16.83 7.59 -4.20
N TYR A 78 16.91 7.35 -2.92
CA TYR A 78 17.75 6.28 -2.37
C TYR A 78 17.05 5.56 -1.23
N ASN A 79 17.21 4.26 -1.21
CA ASN A 79 17.02 3.44 -0.01
C ASN A 79 18.30 3.46 0.85
N VAL A 80 18.15 3.20 2.14
CA VAL A 80 19.26 2.95 3.04
C VAL A 80 19.18 1.53 3.56
N LEU A 81 20.14 0.70 3.16
CA LEU A 81 20.24 -0.68 3.60
C LEU A 81 21.47 -0.87 4.46
N ALA A 82 21.33 -1.60 5.56
CA ALA A 82 22.43 -1.96 6.43
C ALA A 82 22.25 -3.36 6.99
N PHE A 83 23.32 -4.04 7.35
CA PHE A 83 23.19 -5.31 8.06
C PHE A 83 24.24 -5.51 9.15
N VAL A 84 23.85 -6.30 10.15
CA VAL A 84 24.74 -6.78 11.21
C VAL A 84 24.82 -8.29 11.10
N LYS A 85 26.04 -8.83 11.07
CA LYS A 85 26.30 -10.26 11.21
C LYS A 85 26.45 -10.60 12.67
N GLY A 86 25.61 -11.53 13.15
CA GLY A 86 25.72 -12.06 14.50
C GLY A 86 26.96 -12.93 14.64
N THR A 87 27.52 -12.91 15.85
CA THR A 87 28.72 -13.68 16.21
C THR A 87 28.50 -14.64 17.39
N LYS A 88 27.23 -14.83 17.79
CA LYS A 88 26.88 -15.83 18.81
C LYS A 88 27.29 -17.22 18.34
N GLU A 89 27.77 -18.07 19.24
CA GLU A 89 28.22 -19.42 18.90
C GLU A 89 27.10 -20.22 18.19
N GLY A 90 27.47 -20.86 17.07
CA GLY A 90 26.52 -21.54 16.20
C GLY A 90 26.00 -20.68 15.05
N GLY A 91 26.57 -19.50 14.83
CA GLY A 91 26.16 -18.50 13.86
C GLY A 91 25.56 -19.06 12.58
N LYS A 92 24.29 -18.74 12.33
CA LYS A 92 23.50 -19.21 11.20
C LYS A 92 23.44 -18.16 10.11
N ASN A 93 23.09 -18.60 8.92
CA ASN A 93 22.76 -17.68 7.83
C ASN A 93 21.32 -17.13 7.91
N ASP A 94 20.54 -17.62 8.89
CA ASP A 94 19.18 -17.13 9.16
C ASP A 94 19.23 -15.60 9.35
N THR A 95 18.36 -14.92 8.63
CA THR A 95 18.41 -13.45 8.56
C THR A 95 16.99 -12.88 8.68
N VAL A 96 16.81 -11.91 9.56
CA VAL A 96 15.56 -11.16 9.71
C VAL A 96 15.73 -9.78 9.07
N ILE A 97 14.72 -9.35 8.30
CA ILE A 97 14.68 -8.02 7.68
C ILE A 97 13.76 -7.12 8.50
N LEU A 98 14.23 -5.94 8.90
CA LEU A 98 13.42 -4.87 9.44
C LEU A 98 13.16 -3.86 8.32
N ILE A 99 11.89 -3.61 8.01
CA ILE A 99 11.46 -2.77 6.89
C ILE A 99 10.74 -1.54 7.42
N GLY A 100 10.88 -0.41 6.74
CA GLY A 100 10.08 0.78 6.98
C GLY A 100 10.38 1.90 6.01
N HIS A 101 9.32 2.65 5.62
CA HIS A 101 9.46 3.76 4.70
C HIS A 101 9.88 5.06 5.42
N ILE A 102 10.57 5.92 4.68
CA ILE A 102 11.11 7.20 5.17
C ILE A 102 10.42 8.43 4.59
N ASP A 103 9.59 8.25 3.59
CA ASP A 103 8.73 9.29 3.01
C ASP A 103 7.46 9.51 3.84
N THR A 104 6.70 10.49 3.48
CA THR A 104 5.40 10.83 4.08
C THR A 104 4.49 11.43 3.02
N VAL A 105 3.17 11.40 3.25
CA VAL A 105 2.24 12.24 2.47
C VAL A 105 2.47 13.72 2.74
N GLY A 106 1.78 14.59 1.96
CA GLY A 106 1.86 16.06 2.09
C GLY A 106 1.44 16.60 3.45
N ILE A 107 1.64 17.90 3.65
CA ILE A 107 1.38 18.63 4.92
C ILE A 107 0.26 19.67 4.80
N ASP A 108 -0.41 19.77 3.65
CA ASP A 108 -1.43 20.81 3.38
C ASP A 108 -2.63 20.71 4.34
N ASP A 109 -2.93 19.52 4.82
CA ASP A 109 -3.98 19.25 5.80
C ASP A 109 -3.72 19.89 7.17
N PHE A 110 -2.47 20.24 7.50
CA PHE A 110 -2.14 21.03 8.70
C PHE A 110 -2.54 22.49 8.60
N THR A 111 -2.92 22.96 7.41
CA THR A 111 -3.43 24.32 7.15
C THR A 111 -2.48 25.41 7.66
N GLN A 112 -2.87 26.26 8.62
CA GLN A 112 -2.03 27.32 9.19
C GLN A 112 -0.81 26.81 9.98
N HIS A 113 -0.70 25.52 10.24
CA HIS A 113 0.42 24.89 10.93
C HIS A 113 1.31 24.03 10.01
N ALA A 114 1.17 24.17 8.68
CA ALA A 114 1.98 23.41 7.74
C ALA A 114 3.49 23.51 8.04
N ASP A 115 4.00 24.73 8.29
CA ASP A 115 5.41 24.95 8.66
C ASP A 115 5.87 24.27 9.96
N LEU A 116 4.92 23.82 10.78
CA LEU A 116 5.15 23.12 12.05
C LEU A 116 4.87 21.62 11.96
N ALA A 117 4.30 21.13 10.86
CA ALA A 117 3.87 19.74 10.71
C ALA A 117 4.97 18.72 11.05
N CYS A 118 6.22 19.03 10.69
CA CYS A 118 7.40 18.22 10.97
C CYS A 118 8.20 18.69 12.22
N LYS A 119 7.61 19.52 13.08
CA LYS A 119 8.24 20.04 14.32
C LYS A 119 7.38 19.70 15.54
N PRO A 120 7.45 18.46 16.05
CA PRO A 120 6.51 17.95 17.04
C PRO A 120 6.32 18.83 18.29
N ASP A 121 7.42 19.36 18.85
CA ASP A 121 7.36 20.15 20.08
C ASP A 121 6.72 21.54 19.85
N GLU A 122 6.99 22.17 18.69
CA GLU A 122 6.40 23.45 18.30
C GLU A 122 4.94 23.29 17.89
N LEU A 123 4.65 22.25 17.11
CA LEU A 123 3.29 21.92 16.69
C LEU A 123 2.38 21.69 17.90
N LEU A 124 2.83 20.89 18.88
CA LEU A 124 2.06 20.63 20.09
C LEU A 124 1.78 21.91 20.88
N LYS A 125 2.74 22.84 20.94
CA LYS A 125 2.52 24.16 21.60
C LYS A 125 1.49 25.00 20.86
N ALA A 126 1.53 25.01 19.53
CA ALA A 126 0.56 25.75 18.72
C ALA A 126 -0.85 25.16 18.84
N LEU A 127 -0.99 23.82 18.73
CA LEU A 127 -2.27 23.13 18.86
C LEU A 127 -2.95 23.38 20.21
N LYS A 128 -2.20 23.48 21.30
CA LYS A 128 -2.74 23.77 22.64
C LYS A 128 -3.35 25.17 22.77
N GLN A 129 -3.11 26.08 21.81
CA GLN A 129 -3.69 27.42 21.81
C GLN A 129 -5.00 27.49 21.02
N GLU A 130 -5.42 26.41 20.39
CA GLU A 130 -6.61 26.35 19.55
C GLU A 130 -7.73 25.51 20.18
N PRO A 131 -8.99 25.71 19.72
CA PRO A 131 -10.08 24.80 20.02
C PRO A 131 -9.79 23.42 19.38
N LEU A 132 -9.58 22.40 20.20
CA LEU A 132 -9.34 21.04 19.73
C LEU A 132 -10.56 20.15 19.99
N PRO A 133 -10.83 19.16 19.12
CA PRO A 133 -11.74 18.06 19.43
C PRO A 133 -11.36 17.41 20.78
N ASP A 134 -12.34 16.96 21.55
CA ASP A 134 -12.12 16.52 22.94
C ASP A 134 -11.06 15.43 23.09
N LEU A 135 -11.06 14.43 22.20
CA LEU A 135 -10.06 13.37 22.23
C LEU A 135 -8.65 13.87 21.87
N VAL A 136 -8.54 14.77 20.89
CA VAL A 136 -7.27 15.39 20.49
C VAL A 136 -6.71 16.23 21.63
N ARG A 137 -7.55 17.04 22.29
CA ARG A 137 -7.18 17.84 23.47
C ARG A 137 -6.67 16.96 24.60
N LYS A 138 -7.40 15.89 24.94
CA LYS A 138 -6.99 14.93 25.96
C LYS A 138 -5.59 14.36 25.68
N HIS A 139 -5.33 13.98 24.41
CA HIS A 139 -4.02 13.47 24.02
C HIS A 139 -2.93 14.56 24.08
N ALA A 140 -3.21 15.75 23.61
CA ALA A 140 -2.27 16.87 23.64
C ALA A 140 -1.86 17.28 25.07
N GLU A 141 -2.78 17.18 26.02
CA GLU A 141 -2.54 17.54 27.44
C GLU A 141 -1.87 16.42 28.24
N SER A 142 -2.00 15.16 27.84
CA SER A 142 -1.51 13.99 28.58
C SER A 142 0.02 13.91 28.71
N GLY A 143 0.76 14.46 27.73
CA GLY A 143 2.21 14.26 27.63
C GLY A 143 2.63 12.88 27.12
N GLU A 144 1.68 12.01 26.72
CA GLU A 144 1.92 10.64 26.26
C GLU A 144 1.84 10.50 24.73
N TRP A 145 1.60 11.60 24.01
CA TRP A 145 1.42 11.59 22.56
C TRP A 145 2.35 12.58 21.87
N MET A 146 2.96 12.14 20.78
CA MET A 146 3.71 12.98 19.84
C MET A 146 2.83 13.31 18.65
N PHE A 147 2.72 14.60 18.32
CA PHE A 147 1.98 15.11 17.17
C PHE A 147 2.97 15.48 16.07
N GLY A 148 2.65 15.19 14.82
CA GLY A 148 3.43 15.60 13.66
C GLY A 148 3.32 14.66 12.49
N ARG A 149 3.51 15.16 11.28
CA ARG A 149 3.58 14.37 10.06
C ARG A 149 4.77 13.41 10.13
N GLY A 150 4.53 12.13 9.84
CA GLY A 150 5.54 11.08 9.92
C GLY A 150 5.87 10.63 11.35
N ALA A 151 5.30 11.25 12.39
CA ALA A 151 5.49 10.78 13.76
C ALA A 151 4.87 9.40 13.98
N LEU A 152 3.71 9.16 13.35
CA LEU A 152 3.02 7.88 13.37
C LEU A 152 3.37 7.04 12.14
N ASP A 153 3.28 7.64 10.97
CA ASP A 153 3.38 7.01 9.68
C ASP A 153 4.62 7.52 8.92
N MET A 154 5.75 6.73 8.88
CA MET A 154 6.06 5.71 9.92
C MET A 154 7.48 5.88 10.50
N LYS A 155 7.96 7.14 10.60
CA LYS A 155 9.35 7.42 11.01
C LYS A 155 9.68 6.93 12.42
N SER A 156 8.68 6.80 13.32
CA SER A 156 8.90 6.18 14.63
C SER A 156 9.09 4.66 14.55
N GLY A 157 8.49 4.01 13.55
CA GLY A 157 8.77 2.61 13.22
C GLY A 157 10.21 2.43 12.72
N VAL A 158 10.63 3.28 11.78
CA VAL A 158 12.03 3.31 11.30
C VAL A 158 13.00 3.59 12.45
N ALA A 159 12.66 4.49 13.37
CA ALA A 159 13.49 4.79 14.56
C ALA A 159 13.63 3.57 15.49
N SER A 160 12.56 2.78 15.65
CA SER A 160 12.59 1.51 16.39
C SER A 160 13.54 0.51 15.73
N ASN A 161 13.45 0.36 14.42
CA ASN A 161 14.31 -0.51 13.62
C ASN A 161 15.78 -0.04 13.69
N LEU A 162 16.02 1.26 13.61
CA LEU A 162 17.34 1.87 13.72
C LEU A 162 17.98 1.64 15.11
N TYR A 163 17.17 1.70 16.17
CA TYR A 163 17.62 1.37 17.51
C TYR A 163 18.10 -0.10 17.59
N LEU A 164 17.33 -1.03 17.05
CA LEU A 164 17.71 -2.45 17.03
C LEU A 164 18.98 -2.68 16.19
N LEU A 165 19.10 -2.03 15.04
CA LEU A 165 20.31 -2.07 14.23
C LEU A 165 21.53 -1.60 15.02
N LYS A 166 21.41 -0.46 15.72
CA LYS A 166 22.48 0.08 16.57
C LYS A 166 22.80 -0.88 17.70
N TYR A 167 21.80 -1.35 18.44
CA TYR A 167 21.97 -2.28 19.56
C TYR A 167 22.77 -3.52 19.15
N TYR A 168 22.35 -4.19 18.07
CA TYR A 168 23.07 -5.38 17.61
C TYR A 168 24.41 -5.08 16.95
N SER A 169 24.61 -3.89 16.41
CA SER A 169 25.93 -3.46 15.96
C SER A 169 26.94 -3.29 17.10
N GLU A 170 26.46 -2.95 18.29
CA GLU A 170 27.25 -2.86 19.53
C GLU A 170 27.37 -4.22 20.25
N HIS A 171 26.40 -5.13 20.05
CA HIS A 171 26.31 -6.43 20.71
C HIS A 171 26.13 -7.59 19.71
N PRO A 172 27.00 -7.76 18.70
CA PRO A 172 26.83 -8.81 17.68
C PRO A 172 26.91 -10.24 18.25
N ASN A 173 27.53 -10.39 19.42
CA ASN A 173 27.59 -11.66 20.16
C ASN A 173 26.27 -12.08 20.81
N GLU A 174 25.26 -11.23 20.83
CA GLU A 174 23.91 -11.56 21.27
C GLU A 174 23.00 -12.01 20.11
N LEU A 175 23.44 -11.83 18.87
CA LEU A 175 22.69 -12.16 17.65
C LEU A 175 23.13 -13.54 17.11
N GLU A 176 22.21 -14.49 17.02
CA GLU A 176 22.48 -15.86 16.58
C GLU A 176 22.53 -16.00 15.05
N GLY A 177 21.82 -15.17 14.31
CA GLY A 177 21.82 -15.06 12.85
C GLY A 177 22.24 -13.67 12.40
N ASN A 178 21.53 -13.10 11.43
CA ASN A 178 21.84 -11.79 10.90
C ASN A 178 20.59 -10.88 10.95
N LEU A 179 20.84 -9.58 11.00
CA LEU A 179 19.82 -8.55 10.95
C LEU A 179 20.08 -7.66 9.73
N VAL A 180 19.08 -7.50 8.87
CA VAL A 180 19.06 -6.52 7.79
C VAL A 180 18.09 -5.41 8.15
N PHE A 181 18.52 -4.18 7.96
CA PHE A 181 17.72 -2.96 8.07
C PHE A 181 17.50 -2.42 6.66
N LEU A 182 16.27 -2.16 6.31
CA LEU A 182 15.84 -1.55 5.05
C LEU A 182 14.95 -0.35 5.37
N ALA A 183 15.44 0.83 5.04
CA ALA A 183 14.66 2.06 5.06
C ALA A 183 14.45 2.51 3.61
N GLU A 184 13.22 2.54 3.17
CA GLU A 184 12.83 2.72 1.77
C GLU A 184 12.10 4.04 1.55
N CYS A 185 12.16 4.56 0.33
CA CYS A 185 11.46 5.76 -0.12
C CYS A 185 10.26 5.37 -1.01
N ASP A 186 9.38 6.33 -1.28
CA ASP A 186 8.29 6.21 -2.27
C ASP A 186 7.21 5.16 -1.95
N GLU A 187 7.01 4.83 -0.68
CA GLU A 187 5.92 3.94 -0.28
C GLU A 187 4.56 4.58 -0.53
N GLU A 188 4.44 5.87 -0.22
CA GLU A 188 3.21 6.66 -0.28
C GLU A 188 2.70 6.96 -1.72
N ASP A 189 3.43 6.53 -2.78
CA ASP A 189 2.99 6.69 -4.17
C ASP A 189 3.12 5.42 -5.01
N SER A 190 4.32 4.96 -5.31
CA SER A 190 4.55 3.90 -6.29
C SER A 190 5.40 2.72 -5.81
N SER A 191 5.79 2.70 -4.54
CA SER A 191 6.59 1.62 -3.92
C SER A 191 7.92 1.34 -4.65
N ASN A 192 8.47 2.35 -5.36
CA ASN A 192 9.70 2.16 -6.12
C ASN A 192 10.91 1.86 -5.22
N GLY A 193 10.85 2.29 -3.95
CA GLY A 193 11.84 1.97 -2.94
C GLY A 193 12.01 0.47 -2.74
N ILE A 194 10.96 -0.19 -2.27
CA ILE A 194 11.00 -1.64 -2.02
C ILE A 194 11.26 -2.44 -3.29
N LEU A 195 10.62 -2.06 -4.41
CA LEU A 195 10.81 -2.74 -5.70
C LEU A 195 12.27 -2.68 -6.18
N SER A 196 12.96 -1.57 -5.94
CA SER A 196 14.38 -1.42 -6.23
C SER A 196 15.25 -2.22 -5.26
N ALA A 197 14.91 -2.24 -3.97
CA ALA A 197 15.64 -2.96 -2.92
C ALA A 197 15.65 -4.49 -3.10
N LEU A 198 14.70 -5.05 -3.86
CA LEU A 198 14.69 -6.48 -4.18
C LEU A 198 16.00 -6.95 -4.82
N ASN A 199 16.64 -6.10 -5.64
CA ASN A 199 17.92 -6.41 -6.26
C ASN A 199 19.06 -6.45 -5.23
N ASP A 200 19.09 -5.51 -4.29
CA ASP A 200 20.08 -5.49 -3.21
C ASP A 200 19.92 -6.71 -2.29
N LEU A 201 18.69 -7.03 -1.92
CA LEU A 201 18.41 -8.20 -1.09
C LEU A 201 18.81 -9.50 -1.81
N LYS A 202 18.55 -9.61 -3.11
CA LYS A 202 18.98 -10.74 -3.93
C LYS A 202 20.50 -10.83 -4.01
N LEU A 203 21.19 -9.71 -4.20
CA LEU A 203 22.66 -9.64 -4.22
C LEU A 203 23.25 -10.09 -2.87
N TRP A 204 22.75 -9.56 -1.76
CA TRP A 204 23.21 -9.91 -0.42
C TRP A 204 22.94 -11.37 -0.05
N LYS A 205 21.82 -11.95 -0.52
CA LYS A 205 21.54 -13.37 -0.40
C LYS A 205 22.64 -14.23 -1.05
N GLN A 206 23.16 -13.80 -2.18
CA GLN A 206 24.22 -14.51 -2.90
C GLN A 206 25.61 -14.28 -2.27
N GLU A 207 25.99 -13.03 -2.01
CA GLU A 207 27.31 -12.65 -1.53
C GLU A 207 27.55 -13.05 -0.06
N HIS A 208 26.53 -12.84 0.78
CA HIS A 208 26.65 -13.10 2.22
C HIS A 208 25.99 -14.43 2.64
N LYS A 209 25.37 -15.14 1.70
CA LYS A 209 24.62 -16.40 1.92
C LYS A 209 23.49 -16.25 2.94
N PHE A 210 22.85 -15.08 2.95
CA PHE A 210 21.72 -14.84 3.82
C PHE A 210 20.55 -15.77 3.49
N ASP A 211 19.96 -16.38 4.51
CA ASP A 211 18.69 -17.08 4.44
C ASP A 211 17.62 -16.24 5.12
N TYR A 212 16.89 -15.47 4.33
CA TYR A 212 15.83 -14.59 4.84
C TYR A 212 14.70 -15.43 5.44
N THR A 213 14.60 -15.48 6.76
CA THR A 213 13.65 -16.31 7.50
C THR A 213 12.37 -15.62 7.85
N ALA A 214 12.42 -14.29 8.09
CA ALA A 214 11.26 -13.45 8.36
C ALA A 214 11.55 -11.98 8.04
N ALA A 215 10.50 -11.21 7.83
CA ALA A 215 10.55 -9.76 7.80
C ALA A 215 9.58 -9.17 8.82
N ILE A 216 9.96 -8.03 9.40
CA ILE A 216 9.12 -7.21 10.28
C ILE A 216 9.00 -5.86 9.61
N ASN A 217 7.82 -5.54 9.12
CA ASN A 217 7.46 -4.20 8.70
C ASN A 217 7.00 -3.40 9.91
N SER A 218 7.45 -2.18 10.04
CA SER A 218 7.13 -1.35 11.21
C SER A 218 6.17 -0.21 10.87
N ASP A 219 5.23 -0.47 9.96
CA ASP A 219 4.19 0.45 9.56
C ASP A 219 3.13 0.62 10.66
N PHE A 220 2.48 1.79 10.70
CA PHE A 220 1.61 2.20 11.79
C PHE A 220 0.41 1.27 11.99
N VAL A 221 -0.12 1.29 13.19
CA VAL A 221 -1.38 0.64 13.51
C VAL A 221 -2.33 1.63 14.19
N ALA A 222 -3.63 1.47 13.95
CA ALA A 222 -4.67 2.37 14.44
C ALA A 222 -5.85 1.59 15.04
N PRO A 223 -6.74 2.25 15.83
CA PRO A 223 -8.00 1.66 16.26
C PRO A 223 -8.85 1.23 15.05
N ARG A 224 -9.45 0.05 15.13
CA ARG A 224 -10.35 -0.45 14.06
C ARG A 224 -11.75 0.16 14.11
N HIS A 225 -12.16 0.67 15.26
CA HIS A 225 -13.43 1.35 15.46
C HIS A 225 -13.36 2.33 16.63
N ALA A 226 -14.36 3.16 16.80
CA ALA A 226 -14.44 4.09 17.92
C ALA A 226 -14.45 3.33 19.26
N GLY A 227 -13.58 3.73 20.18
CA GLY A 227 -13.44 3.11 21.50
C GLY A 227 -12.59 1.84 21.54
N ASP A 228 -11.99 1.44 20.42
CA ASP A 228 -11.06 0.33 20.37
C ASP A 228 -9.74 0.67 21.08
N GLU A 229 -9.40 -0.10 22.09
CA GLU A 229 -8.18 0.08 22.90
C GLU A 229 -7.07 -0.93 22.55
N ASN A 230 -7.31 -1.84 21.61
CA ASN A 230 -6.34 -2.85 21.24
C ASN A 230 -5.14 -2.25 20.49
N ARG A 231 -4.00 -2.95 20.59
CA ARG A 231 -2.81 -2.76 19.77
C ARG A 231 -2.69 -3.96 18.86
N TYR A 232 -2.60 -3.70 17.57
CA TYR A 232 -2.65 -4.79 16.60
C TYR A 232 -1.26 -5.14 16.08
N ILE A 233 -1.05 -6.43 15.81
CA ILE A 233 0.04 -6.96 15.01
C ILE A 233 -0.62 -7.78 13.92
N TYR A 234 -0.19 -7.63 12.67
CA TYR A 234 -0.81 -8.29 11.53
C TYR A 234 0.13 -9.31 10.90
N LYS A 235 -0.38 -10.53 10.63
CA LYS A 235 0.36 -11.65 10.01
C LYS A 235 0.21 -11.65 8.48
N GLY A 236 0.38 -10.56 7.84
CA GLY A 236 0.17 -10.42 6.41
C GLY A 236 -0.52 -9.12 6.07
N THR A 237 -0.88 -8.95 4.82
CA THR A 237 -1.49 -7.72 4.33
C THR A 237 -2.56 -7.97 3.28
N VAL A 238 -3.50 -7.03 3.20
CA VAL A 238 -4.50 -6.96 2.13
C VAL A 238 -3.82 -6.77 0.77
N GLY A 239 -4.38 -7.37 -0.27
CA GLY A 239 -4.04 -7.02 -1.64
C GLY A 239 -4.89 -5.84 -2.12
N LYS A 240 -4.34 -5.03 -3.02
CA LYS A 240 -5.04 -3.88 -3.61
C LYS A 240 -5.02 -3.91 -5.11
N LEU A 241 -6.20 -3.72 -5.67
CA LEU A 241 -6.44 -3.47 -7.07
C LEU A 241 -7.07 -2.09 -7.27
N LEU A 242 -6.89 -1.51 -8.43
CA LEU A 242 -7.56 -0.29 -8.86
C LEU A 242 -8.35 -0.54 -10.15
N PRO A 243 -9.49 -1.27 -10.05
CA PRO A 243 -10.34 -1.49 -11.21
C PRO A 243 -10.88 -0.17 -11.74
N SER A 244 -10.78 -0.02 -13.04
CA SER A 244 -11.08 1.19 -13.78
C SER A 244 -11.96 0.86 -14.96
N PHE A 245 -12.88 1.77 -15.28
CA PHE A 245 -13.86 1.58 -16.31
C PHE A 245 -13.81 2.77 -17.26
N PHE A 246 -13.49 2.49 -18.53
CA PHE A 246 -13.66 3.41 -19.63
C PHE A 246 -15.02 3.10 -20.25
N ILE A 247 -15.92 4.07 -20.22
CA ILE A 247 -17.32 3.92 -20.61
C ILE A 247 -17.57 4.76 -21.84
N THR A 248 -17.95 4.13 -22.94
CA THR A 248 -18.34 4.84 -24.16
C THR A 248 -19.85 4.98 -24.27
N GLY A 249 -20.30 6.14 -24.73
CA GLY A 249 -21.68 6.44 -25.04
C GLY A 249 -21.93 6.56 -26.53
N ALA A 250 -23.05 7.19 -26.86
CA ALA A 250 -23.36 7.69 -28.19
C ALA A 250 -23.62 9.20 -28.06
N GLU A 251 -22.65 9.98 -28.54
CA GLU A 251 -22.72 11.44 -28.45
C GLU A 251 -23.92 12.01 -29.22
N THR A 252 -24.60 13.00 -28.65
CA THR A 252 -25.73 13.68 -29.30
C THR A 252 -25.84 15.12 -28.81
N HIS A 253 -26.48 15.96 -29.63
CA HIS A 253 -26.85 17.30 -29.23
C HIS A 253 -27.92 17.25 -28.13
N VAL A 254 -27.85 18.12 -27.11
CA VAL A 254 -28.78 18.13 -25.98
C VAL A 254 -30.25 18.33 -26.41
N GLY A 255 -30.49 18.99 -27.54
CA GLY A 255 -31.83 19.12 -28.14
C GLY A 255 -32.38 17.83 -28.74
N SER A 256 -31.54 16.82 -28.96
CA SER A 256 -31.87 15.49 -29.46
C SER A 256 -31.42 14.41 -28.48
N CYS A 257 -31.54 14.66 -27.18
CA CYS A 257 -30.94 13.85 -26.12
C CYS A 257 -31.29 12.35 -26.17
N PHE A 258 -32.42 11.97 -26.76
CA PHE A 258 -32.84 10.57 -26.95
C PHE A 258 -32.33 9.94 -28.27
N GLU A 259 -31.49 10.61 -29.03
CA GLU A 259 -30.77 10.04 -30.18
C GLU A 259 -29.44 9.45 -29.80
N GLY A 260 -28.92 9.79 -28.60
CA GLY A 260 -27.66 9.30 -28.04
C GLY A 260 -27.85 8.57 -26.73
N LEU A 261 -26.72 8.15 -26.14
CA LEU A 261 -26.66 7.58 -24.80
C LEU A 261 -25.49 8.22 -24.05
N ASP A 262 -25.80 8.96 -22.99
CA ASP A 262 -24.78 9.63 -22.18
C ASP A 262 -23.99 8.60 -21.33
N PRO A 263 -22.67 8.48 -21.49
CA PRO A 263 -21.83 7.59 -20.67
C PRO A 263 -21.85 7.97 -19.18
N ASN A 264 -22.14 9.22 -18.82
CA ASN A 264 -22.30 9.64 -17.43
C ASN A 264 -23.49 8.95 -16.73
N LEU A 265 -24.57 8.63 -17.46
CA LEU A 265 -25.67 7.85 -16.90
C LEU A 265 -25.22 6.43 -16.55
N ILE A 266 -24.43 5.79 -17.42
CA ILE A 266 -23.89 4.45 -17.17
C ILE A 266 -22.88 4.51 -16.00
N ALA A 267 -22.01 5.52 -15.95
CA ALA A 267 -21.07 5.72 -14.86
C ALA A 267 -21.74 5.91 -13.50
N ALA A 268 -22.86 6.65 -13.46
CA ALA A 268 -23.64 6.85 -12.24
C ALA A 268 -24.27 5.55 -11.73
N GLU A 269 -24.82 4.71 -12.64
CA GLU A 269 -25.37 3.40 -12.28
C GLU A 269 -24.27 2.43 -11.84
N LEU A 270 -23.08 2.49 -12.47
CA LEU A 270 -21.92 1.70 -12.06
C LEU A 270 -21.47 2.07 -10.64
N THR A 271 -21.38 3.37 -10.35
CA THR A 271 -21.04 3.84 -8.99
C THR A 271 -22.11 3.41 -7.98
N ARG A 272 -23.38 3.55 -8.29
CA ARG A 272 -24.47 3.06 -7.43
C ARG A 272 -24.40 1.55 -7.17
N GLN A 273 -23.86 0.77 -8.11
CA GLN A 273 -23.75 -0.68 -7.99
C GLN A 273 -22.51 -1.11 -7.16
N ILE A 274 -21.41 -0.36 -7.24
CA ILE A 274 -20.11 -0.78 -6.68
C ILE A 274 -19.78 -0.05 -5.37
N ASP A 275 -20.02 1.27 -5.30
CA ASP A 275 -19.54 2.10 -4.20
C ASP A 275 -20.19 1.73 -2.86
N TYR A 276 -19.37 1.52 -1.82
CA TYR A 276 -19.78 1.06 -0.50
C TYR A 276 -20.62 -0.24 -0.48
N ASN A 277 -20.53 -1.07 -1.53
CA ASN A 277 -21.32 -2.30 -1.61
C ASN A 277 -20.66 -3.42 -0.78
N PRO A 278 -21.30 -3.88 0.34
CA PRO A 278 -20.74 -4.94 1.18
C PRO A 278 -20.71 -6.32 0.52
N GLU A 279 -21.54 -6.56 -0.51
CA GLU A 279 -21.52 -7.82 -1.27
C GLU A 279 -20.25 -7.96 -2.13
N LEU A 280 -19.46 -6.90 -2.26
CA LEU A 280 -18.18 -6.89 -2.94
C LEU A 280 -17.00 -6.90 -1.95
N CYS A 281 -17.25 -7.12 -0.67
CA CYS A 281 -16.21 -7.39 0.31
C CYS A 281 -15.68 -8.82 0.16
N ASN A 282 -14.37 -8.97 0.23
CA ASN A 282 -13.75 -10.29 0.24
C ASN A 282 -13.55 -10.77 1.69
N GLU A 283 -13.88 -12.02 1.96
CA GLU A 283 -13.79 -12.62 3.29
C GLU A 283 -12.77 -13.77 3.28
N ALA A 284 -11.85 -13.76 4.26
CA ALA A 284 -10.92 -14.85 4.52
C ALA A 284 -10.49 -14.87 5.99
N LEU A 285 -10.24 -16.06 6.54
CA LEU A 285 -9.77 -16.29 7.92
C LEU A 285 -10.62 -15.58 9.00
N GLY A 286 -11.93 -15.37 8.72
CA GLY A 286 -12.85 -14.68 9.62
C GLY A 286 -12.67 -13.16 9.65
N GLU A 287 -11.93 -12.60 8.70
CA GLU A 287 -11.81 -11.15 8.48
C GLU A 287 -12.45 -10.76 7.14
N VAL A 288 -12.98 -9.54 7.07
CA VAL A 288 -13.68 -9.00 5.91
C VAL A 288 -12.98 -7.72 5.47
N THR A 289 -12.76 -7.56 4.15
CA THR A 289 -12.20 -6.33 3.60
C THR A 289 -13.15 -5.16 3.75
N HIS A 290 -12.63 -3.93 3.70
CA HIS A 290 -13.49 -2.78 3.43
C HIS A 290 -14.14 -2.90 2.04
N PRO A 291 -15.38 -2.38 1.86
CA PRO A 291 -16.02 -2.37 0.56
C PRO A 291 -15.28 -1.48 -0.43
N PRO A 292 -15.49 -1.67 -1.74
CA PRO A 292 -14.93 -0.77 -2.75
C PRO A 292 -15.39 0.67 -2.54
N VAL A 293 -14.50 1.62 -2.84
CA VAL A 293 -14.79 3.05 -2.74
C VAL A 293 -14.40 3.75 -4.05
N SER A 294 -15.31 4.58 -4.56
CA SER A 294 -15.07 5.41 -5.74
C SER A 294 -14.05 6.50 -5.44
N LEU A 295 -12.95 6.52 -6.18
CA LEU A 295 -11.90 7.52 -6.04
C LEU A 295 -11.98 8.60 -7.13
N LYS A 296 -12.58 8.29 -8.27
CA LYS A 296 -12.81 9.25 -9.35
C LYS A 296 -13.98 8.84 -10.21
N GLN A 297 -14.80 9.84 -10.59
CA GLN A 297 -15.77 9.75 -11.66
C GLN A 297 -15.75 11.05 -12.45
N THR A 298 -15.54 10.97 -13.76
CA THR A 298 -15.48 12.13 -14.64
C THR A 298 -15.83 11.73 -16.07
N ASP A 299 -16.33 12.66 -16.87
CA ASP A 299 -16.28 12.49 -18.32
C ASP A 299 -14.90 12.89 -18.88
N LEU A 300 -14.62 12.50 -20.12
CA LEU A 300 -13.38 12.79 -20.82
C LEU A 300 -13.53 13.93 -21.85
N LYS A 301 -14.57 14.73 -21.74
CA LYS A 301 -14.86 15.83 -22.64
C LYS A 301 -13.84 16.97 -22.41
N PRO A 302 -13.06 17.36 -23.44
CA PRO A 302 -11.97 18.31 -23.24
C PRO A 302 -12.45 19.76 -23.05
N VAL A 303 -13.61 20.10 -23.64
CA VAL A 303 -14.18 21.45 -23.61
C VAL A 303 -15.71 21.40 -23.59
N TYR A 304 -16.33 22.48 -23.12
CA TYR A 304 -17.78 22.64 -23.18
C TYR A 304 -18.28 22.68 -24.63
N THR A 305 -19.28 21.87 -24.94
CA THR A 305 -20.12 21.93 -26.15
C THR A 305 -21.56 21.66 -25.74
N VAL A 306 -22.53 21.91 -26.62
CA VAL A 306 -23.95 21.55 -26.39
C VAL A 306 -24.27 20.09 -26.76
N GLN A 307 -23.31 19.21 -26.60
CA GLN A 307 -23.39 17.76 -26.84
C GLN A 307 -23.15 16.99 -25.55
N THR A 308 -23.67 15.76 -25.46
CA THR A 308 -23.28 14.81 -24.40
C THR A 308 -21.82 14.41 -24.53
N ALA A 309 -21.22 13.85 -23.50
CA ALA A 309 -19.87 13.30 -23.59
C ALA A 309 -19.85 12.05 -24.48
N LEU A 310 -18.72 11.78 -25.13
CA LEU A 310 -18.50 10.53 -25.86
C LEU A 310 -18.04 9.42 -24.91
N ALA A 311 -17.24 9.75 -23.89
CA ALA A 311 -16.70 8.80 -22.93
C ALA A 311 -16.70 9.35 -21.52
N ALA A 312 -16.79 8.45 -20.54
CA ALA A 312 -16.58 8.71 -19.12
C ALA A 312 -15.55 7.72 -18.54
N TYR A 313 -14.98 8.09 -17.43
CA TYR A 313 -13.96 7.32 -16.73
C TYR A 313 -14.24 7.27 -15.23
N VAL A 314 -14.19 6.07 -14.66
CA VAL A 314 -14.42 5.82 -13.22
C VAL A 314 -13.41 4.81 -12.72
N TYR A 315 -12.89 4.99 -11.49
CA TYR A 315 -12.09 3.95 -10.84
C TYR A 315 -12.35 3.87 -9.34
N TYR A 316 -12.11 2.67 -8.81
CA TYR A 316 -12.40 2.31 -7.42
C TYR A 316 -11.17 1.74 -6.75
N ASN A 317 -11.02 2.00 -5.44
CA ASN A 317 -10.14 1.21 -4.60
C ASN A 317 -10.82 -0.14 -4.31
N PHE A 318 -10.11 -1.24 -4.47
CA PHE A 318 -10.64 -2.58 -4.27
C PHE A 318 -9.65 -3.45 -3.51
N PHE A 319 -10.04 -3.92 -2.33
CA PHE A 319 -9.22 -4.75 -1.47
C PHE A 319 -9.56 -6.23 -1.60
N VAL A 320 -8.54 -7.09 -1.50
CA VAL A 320 -8.69 -8.54 -1.61
C VAL A 320 -7.88 -9.26 -0.52
N TYR A 321 -8.46 -10.32 0.05
CA TYR A 321 -7.78 -11.26 0.96
C TYR A 321 -7.51 -12.61 0.29
N SER A 322 -8.42 -13.08 -0.56
CA SER A 322 -8.34 -14.38 -1.21
C SER A 322 -8.62 -14.36 -2.71
N TRP A 323 -9.34 -13.35 -3.20
CA TRP A 323 -9.62 -13.23 -4.64
C TRP A 323 -8.36 -12.86 -5.42
N SER A 324 -8.20 -13.51 -6.56
CA SER A 324 -7.17 -13.14 -7.54
C SER A 324 -7.62 -11.93 -8.38
N PRO A 325 -6.69 -11.27 -9.08
CA PRO A 325 -7.04 -10.26 -10.08
C PRO A 325 -8.03 -10.76 -11.13
N ALA A 326 -7.93 -12.02 -11.55
CA ALA A 326 -8.87 -12.63 -12.49
C ALA A 326 -10.28 -12.76 -11.91
N ASP A 327 -10.42 -13.17 -10.64
CA ASP A 327 -11.72 -13.27 -9.96
C ASP A 327 -12.39 -11.91 -9.86
N VAL A 328 -11.61 -10.86 -9.53
CA VAL A 328 -12.13 -9.49 -9.43
C VAL A 328 -12.59 -8.96 -10.79
N LEU A 329 -11.88 -9.26 -11.89
CA LEU A 329 -12.35 -8.89 -13.25
C LEU A 329 -13.69 -9.55 -13.59
N LEU A 330 -13.84 -10.83 -13.30
CA LEU A 330 -15.11 -11.54 -13.54
C LEU A 330 -16.25 -10.95 -12.71
N LEU A 331 -16.03 -10.76 -11.42
CA LEU A 331 -17.01 -10.17 -10.50
C LEU A 331 -17.45 -8.77 -10.97
N LEU A 332 -16.50 -7.92 -11.33
CA LEU A 332 -16.80 -6.54 -11.74
C LEU A 332 -17.37 -6.46 -13.16
N LYS A 333 -17.08 -7.42 -14.04
CA LYS A 333 -17.73 -7.55 -15.34
C LYS A 333 -19.22 -7.79 -15.19
N ASP A 334 -19.63 -8.65 -14.25
CA ASP A 334 -21.04 -8.90 -13.92
C ASP A 334 -21.71 -7.64 -13.35
N GLN A 335 -21.04 -6.93 -12.43
CA GLN A 335 -21.57 -5.67 -11.89
C GLN A 335 -21.72 -4.58 -12.97
N ALA A 336 -20.79 -4.51 -13.90
CA ALA A 336 -20.85 -3.58 -15.04
C ALA A 336 -22.03 -3.91 -15.98
N GLU A 337 -22.31 -5.20 -16.21
CA GLU A 337 -23.45 -5.61 -17.01
C GLU A 337 -24.78 -5.24 -16.34
N ILE A 338 -24.91 -5.45 -15.04
CA ILE A 338 -26.08 -5.03 -14.26
C ILE A 338 -26.27 -3.51 -14.34
N ALA A 339 -25.20 -2.74 -14.10
CA ALA A 339 -25.23 -1.29 -14.16
C ALA A 339 -25.65 -0.77 -15.54
N PHE A 340 -25.12 -1.35 -16.61
CA PHE A 340 -25.48 -0.97 -17.97
C PHE A 340 -26.95 -1.28 -18.29
N ARG A 341 -27.43 -2.46 -17.89
CA ARG A 341 -28.88 -2.83 -18.04
C ARG A 341 -29.76 -1.84 -17.29
N ASN A 342 -29.42 -1.47 -16.07
CA ASN A 342 -30.15 -0.49 -15.26
C ASN A 342 -30.18 0.89 -15.93
N ALA A 343 -29.05 1.37 -16.43
CA ALA A 343 -28.98 2.63 -17.17
C ALA A 343 -29.89 2.61 -18.42
N LEU A 344 -29.85 1.53 -19.20
CA LEU A 344 -30.71 1.38 -20.37
C LEU A 344 -32.22 1.27 -20.00
N SER A 345 -32.55 0.59 -18.92
CA SER A 345 -33.93 0.50 -18.43
C SER A 345 -34.46 1.87 -18.04
N LEU A 346 -33.67 2.62 -17.25
CA LEU A 346 -34.05 3.98 -16.86
C LEU A 346 -34.16 4.94 -18.07
N TYR A 347 -33.20 4.82 -19.01
CA TYR A 347 -33.23 5.60 -20.25
C TYR A 347 -34.50 5.34 -21.05
N ARG A 348 -34.87 4.05 -21.27
CA ARG A 348 -36.09 3.65 -21.99
C ARG A 348 -37.35 4.16 -21.30
N GLU A 349 -37.46 4.00 -19.99
CA GLU A 349 -38.59 4.50 -19.20
C GLU A 349 -38.78 6.01 -19.39
N ARG A 350 -37.68 6.78 -19.23
CA ARG A 350 -37.70 8.23 -19.37
C ARG A 350 -38.05 8.66 -20.80
N TYR A 351 -37.55 7.96 -21.81
CA TYR A 351 -37.85 8.21 -23.21
C TYR A 351 -39.34 8.00 -23.52
N HIS A 352 -39.92 6.87 -23.09
CA HIS A 352 -41.34 6.60 -23.26
C HIS A 352 -42.21 7.67 -22.60
N ARG A 353 -41.91 8.03 -21.36
CA ARG A 353 -42.63 9.09 -20.64
C ARG A 353 -42.50 10.46 -21.31
N PHE A 354 -41.37 10.75 -21.91
CA PHE A 354 -41.20 11.97 -22.70
C PHE A 354 -42.08 11.96 -23.94
N CYS A 355 -42.07 10.87 -24.72
CA CYS A 355 -42.93 10.72 -25.91
C CYS A 355 -44.40 10.86 -25.56
N GLU A 356 -44.88 10.22 -24.48
CA GLU A 356 -46.27 10.38 -24.01
C GLU A 356 -46.63 11.86 -23.75
N ARG A 357 -45.71 12.61 -23.12
CA ARG A 357 -45.97 14.04 -22.85
C ARG A 357 -45.86 14.94 -24.07
N ALA A 358 -44.98 14.57 -25.02
CA ALA A 358 -44.80 15.32 -26.28
C ALA A 358 -45.83 14.97 -27.35
N GLY A 359 -46.58 13.87 -27.21
CA GLY A 359 -47.45 13.32 -28.23
C GLY A 359 -46.70 12.59 -29.36
N ASP A 360 -45.46 12.15 -29.06
CA ASP A 360 -44.59 11.46 -30.02
C ASP A 360 -44.74 9.93 -29.89
N VAL A 361 -44.30 9.23 -30.95
CA VAL A 361 -44.23 7.76 -30.95
C VAL A 361 -42.80 7.33 -30.62
N PRO A 362 -42.59 6.56 -29.54
CA PRO A 362 -41.25 6.11 -29.16
C PRO A 362 -40.64 5.16 -30.21
N ARG A 363 -39.38 5.36 -30.54
CA ARG A 363 -38.59 4.47 -31.40
C ARG A 363 -37.99 3.35 -30.54
N GLU A 364 -37.69 2.22 -31.17
CA GLU A 364 -37.00 1.11 -30.50
C GLU A 364 -35.54 1.49 -30.20
N ILE A 365 -35.12 1.29 -28.96
CA ILE A 365 -33.73 1.47 -28.51
C ILE A 365 -33.01 0.15 -28.69
N GLN A 366 -32.06 0.11 -29.62
CA GLN A 366 -31.32 -1.10 -30.01
C GLN A 366 -30.09 -1.39 -29.19
N TRP A 367 -29.65 -0.44 -28.34
CA TRP A 367 -28.43 -0.64 -27.52
C TRP A 367 -28.60 -1.79 -26.53
N LYS A 368 -27.53 -2.55 -26.38
CA LYS A 368 -27.39 -3.69 -25.44
C LYS A 368 -26.15 -3.52 -24.60
N PRO A 369 -26.12 -4.07 -23.38
CA PRO A 369 -24.88 -4.11 -22.60
C PRO A 369 -23.75 -4.77 -23.40
N ARG A 370 -22.61 -4.09 -23.43
CA ARG A 370 -21.38 -4.58 -24.04
C ARG A 370 -20.24 -4.27 -23.08
N ILE A 371 -19.72 -5.32 -22.46
CA ILE A 371 -18.65 -5.23 -21.46
C ILE A 371 -17.47 -6.04 -21.98
N LEU A 372 -16.29 -5.42 -22.03
CA LEU A 372 -15.04 -6.04 -22.42
C LEU A 372 -14.01 -5.78 -21.31
N THR A 373 -13.11 -6.71 -21.07
CA THR A 373 -11.85 -6.38 -20.40
C THR A 373 -10.89 -5.76 -21.41
N PHE A 374 -9.85 -5.07 -20.92
CA PHE A 374 -8.83 -4.51 -21.79
C PHE A 374 -8.11 -5.61 -22.59
N ALA A 375 -7.79 -6.74 -21.96
CA ALA A 375 -7.15 -7.87 -22.64
C ALA A 375 -8.05 -8.45 -23.75
N GLU A 376 -9.36 -8.61 -23.53
CA GLU A 376 -10.30 -9.07 -24.58
C GLU A 376 -10.36 -8.08 -25.76
N MET A 377 -10.28 -6.78 -25.48
CA MET A 377 -10.24 -5.76 -26.52
C MET A 377 -8.92 -5.82 -27.31
N GLU A 378 -7.78 -5.93 -26.62
CA GLU A 378 -6.43 -6.07 -27.22
C GLU A 378 -6.36 -7.31 -28.12
N GLU A 379 -6.84 -8.47 -27.64
CA GLU A 379 -6.90 -9.70 -28.41
C GLU A 379 -7.70 -9.53 -29.72
N THR A 380 -8.88 -8.91 -29.62
CA THR A 380 -9.75 -8.62 -30.78
C THR A 380 -9.03 -7.73 -31.80
N LEU A 381 -8.38 -6.67 -31.32
CA LEU A 381 -7.69 -5.70 -32.18
C LEU A 381 -6.41 -6.29 -32.80
N PHE A 382 -5.66 -7.06 -32.04
CA PHE A 382 -4.48 -7.75 -32.56
C PHE A 382 -4.84 -8.80 -33.61
N ALA A 383 -5.93 -9.54 -33.40
CA ALA A 383 -6.43 -10.50 -34.41
C ALA A 383 -6.90 -9.82 -35.70
N ALA A 384 -7.46 -8.59 -35.61
CA ALA A 384 -7.97 -7.85 -36.75
C ALA A 384 -6.85 -7.11 -37.55
N TYR A 385 -5.90 -6.49 -36.85
CA TYR A 385 -4.95 -5.54 -37.44
C TYR A 385 -3.48 -5.93 -37.24
N GLY A 386 -3.18 -6.92 -36.40
CA GLY A 386 -1.85 -7.49 -36.21
C GLY A 386 -0.79 -6.45 -35.83
N LYS A 387 0.29 -6.45 -36.59
CA LYS A 387 1.45 -5.59 -36.32
C LYS A 387 1.16 -4.10 -36.45
N GLU A 388 0.28 -3.70 -37.38
CA GLU A 388 -0.08 -2.28 -37.58
C GLU A 388 -0.66 -1.66 -36.30
N TYR A 389 -1.59 -2.36 -35.68
CA TYR A 389 -2.16 -1.95 -34.40
C TYR A 389 -1.09 -1.86 -33.31
N LYS A 390 -0.26 -2.91 -33.19
CA LYS A 390 0.78 -2.98 -32.16
C LYS A 390 1.77 -1.82 -32.27
N ASP A 391 2.34 -1.60 -33.46
CA ASP A 391 3.33 -0.54 -33.70
C ASP A 391 2.72 0.86 -33.42
N SER A 392 1.44 1.07 -33.80
CA SER A 392 0.72 2.32 -33.54
C SER A 392 0.53 2.56 -32.05
N MET A 393 0.11 1.52 -31.30
CA MET A 393 -0.10 1.65 -29.85
C MET A 393 1.20 1.82 -29.08
N GLU A 394 2.30 1.18 -29.50
CA GLU A 394 3.62 1.39 -28.91
C GLU A 394 4.07 2.84 -29.09
N SER A 395 4.00 3.38 -30.33
CA SER A 395 4.33 4.78 -30.60
C SER A 395 3.45 5.76 -29.81
N PHE A 396 2.17 5.45 -29.67
CA PHE A 396 1.25 6.27 -28.86
C PHE A 396 1.63 6.26 -27.39
N LYS A 397 1.89 5.07 -26.81
CA LYS A 397 2.36 4.92 -25.43
C LYS A 397 3.65 5.70 -25.18
N GLU A 398 4.62 5.63 -26.09
CA GLU A 398 5.86 6.40 -26.00
C GLU A 398 5.60 7.90 -25.99
N SER A 399 4.68 8.39 -26.84
CA SER A 399 4.32 9.80 -26.87
C SER A 399 3.68 10.28 -25.56
N LEU A 400 2.85 9.44 -24.92
CA LEU A 400 2.25 9.75 -23.62
C LEU A 400 3.27 9.79 -22.47
N LEU A 401 4.36 9.03 -22.55
CA LEU A 401 5.41 9.05 -21.53
C LEU A 401 6.18 10.38 -21.49
N LEU A 402 6.09 11.20 -22.55
CA LEU A 402 6.68 12.54 -22.58
C LEU A 402 5.87 13.58 -21.78
N ASP A 403 4.64 13.25 -21.40
CA ASP A 403 3.78 14.12 -20.59
C ASP A 403 3.87 13.69 -19.11
N ASP A 404 4.71 14.40 -18.37
CA ASP A 404 4.92 14.17 -16.93
C ASP A 404 3.68 14.47 -16.06
N SER A 405 2.69 15.16 -16.59
CA SER A 405 1.44 15.48 -15.87
C SER A 405 0.48 14.29 -15.81
N LEU A 406 0.68 13.27 -16.65
CA LEU A 406 -0.16 12.07 -16.68
C LEU A 406 0.29 11.09 -15.59
N ASP A 407 -0.52 10.93 -14.56
CA ASP A 407 -0.37 9.81 -13.64
C ASP A 407 -0.73 8.47 -14.33
N ALA A 408 -0.43 7.34 -13.66
CA ALA A 408 -0.68 6.01 -14.24
C ALA A 408 -2.16 5.79 -14.59
N ARG A 409 -3.09 6.39 -13.83
CA ARG A 409 -4.55 6.27 -14.02
C ARG A 409 -5.00 6.96 -15.31
N MET A 410 -4.61 8.21 -15.50
CA MET A 410 -4.94 8.95 -16.71
C MET A 410 -4.17 8.45 -17.94
N TYR A 411 -2.92 8.03 -17.77
CA TYR A 411 -2.16 7.36 -18.82
C TYR A 411 -2.92 6.12 -19.31
N SER A 412 -3.34 5.23 -18.40
CA SER A 412 -4.11 4.03 -18.75
C SER A 412 -5.42 4.36 -19.46
N ALA A 413 -6.16 5.36 -18.98
CA ALA A 413 -7.40 5.80 -19.61
C ALA A 413 -7.18 6.28 -21.07
N ARG A 414 -6.07 7.01 -21.32
CA ARG A 414 -5.71 7.47 -22.68
C ARG A 414 -5.31 6.32 -23.59
N VAL A 415 -4.59 5.32 -23.07
CA VAL A 415 -4.25 4.11 -23.84
C VAL A 415 -5.52 3.34 -24.23
N VAL A 416 -6.48 3.18 -23.30
CA VAL A 416 -7.76 2.51 -23.58
C VAL A 416 -8.58 3.30 -24.59
N GLU A 417 -8.63 4.64 -24.45
CA GLU A 417 -9.32 5.52 -25.39
C GLU A 417 -8.76 5.39 -26.82
N GLU A 418 -7.44 5.34 -26.96
CA GLU A 418 -6.79 5.18 -28.27
C GLU A 418 -7.06 3.77 -28.85
N ALA A 419 -6.92 2.71 -28.05
CA ALA A 419 -7.25 1.35 -28.47
C ALA A 419 -8.72 1.24 -28.92
N TRP A 420 -9.66 1.86 -28.18
CA TRP A 420 -11.07 1.87 -28.56
C TRP A 420 -11.32 2.51 -29.94
N LYS A 421 -10.51 3.48 -30.39
CA LYS A 421 -10.66 4.08 -31.72
C LYS A 421 -10.41 3.07 -32.85
N TRP A 422 -9.69 2.00 -32.60
CA TRP A 422 -9.44 0.93 -33.56
C TRP A 422 -10.61 -0.08 -33.66
N LEU A 423 -11.49 -0.15 -32.66
CA LEU A 423 -12.64 -1.05 -32.75
C LEU A 423 -13.58 -0.64 -33.89
N PRO A 424 -13.98 -1.56 -34.80
CA PRO A 424 -14.93 -1.26 -35.86
C PRO A 424 -16.32 -0.89 -35.33
N ASP A 425 -16.78 -1.63 -34.30
CA ASP A 425 -18.05 -1.38 -33.64
C ASP A 425 -17.90 -0.29 -32.59
N LYS A 426 -18.56 0.84 -32.82
CA LYS A 426 -18.61 2.03 -31.96
C LYS A 426 -19.83 2.07 -31.03
N SER A 427 -20.61 0.98 -30.94
CA SER A 427 -21.73 0.91 -30.01
C SER A 427 -21.28 1.16 -28.58
N PRO A 428 -22.12 1.77 -27.74
CA PRO A 428 -21.81 2.00 -26.34
C PRO A 428 -21.28 0.75 -25.64
N ALA A 429 -20.20 0.90 -24.86
CA ALA A 429 -19.51 -0.20 -24.21
C ALA A 429 -18.86 0.25 -22.88
N ILE A 430 -18.56 -0.72 -22.03
CA ILE A 430 -17.69 -0.56 -20.88
C ILE A 430 -16.44 -1.41 -21.10
N ILE A 431 -15.27 -0.79 -20.98
CA ILE A 431 -13.97 -1.47 -20.99
C ILE A 431 -13.42 -1.45 -19.57
N LEU A 432 -13.29 -2.64 -18.97
CA LEU A 432 -12.76 -2.85 -17.62
C LEU A 432 -11.26 -3.14 -17.67
N PHE A 433 -10.48 -2.48 -16.83
CA PHE A 433 -9.03 -2.64 -16.75
C PHE A 433 -8.50 -2.25 -15.37
N TYR A 434 -7.21 -2.45 -15.13
CA TYR A 434 -6.51 -1.97 -13.94
C TYR A 434 -5.65 -0.75 -14.30
N SER A 435 -5.64 0.28 -13.46
CA SER A 435 -4.93 1.53 -13.73
C SER A 435 -3.86 1.89 -12.69
N SER A 436 -3.51 0.96 -11.81
CA SER A 436 -2.34 1.06 -10.92
C SER A 436 -1.62 -0.28 -10.83
N LEU A 437 -0.49 -0.30 -10.13
CA LEU A 437 0.14 -1.56 -9.74
C LEU A 437 -0.85 -2.41 -8.93
N TYR A 438 -0.80 -3.71 -9.13
CA TYR A 438 -1.35 -4.67 -8.19
C TYR A 438 -0.38 -4.82 -7.02
N SER A 439 -0.80 -4.44 -5.82
CA SER A 439 -0.09 -4.78 -4.59
C SER A 439 -0.59 -6.16 -4.15
N PRO A 440 0.25 -7.22 -4.23
CA PRO A 440 -0.21 -8.55 -3.89
C PRO A 440 -0.59 -8.69 -2.42
N ARG A 441 -1.58 -9.51 -2.16
CA ARG A 441 -1.90 -9.95 -0.79
C ARG A 441 -0.81 -10.86 -0.24
N VAL A 442 -0.57 -10.77 1.06
CA VAL A 442 0.31 -11.70 1.76
C VAL A 442 -0.48 -12.39 2.86
N GLU A 443 -0.46 -13.71 2.86
CA GLU A 443 -1.15 -14.56 3.82
C GLU A 443 -0.15 -15.46 4.55
N ILE A 444 -0.11 -15.37 5.89
CA ILE A 444 0.75 -16.19 6.75
C ILE A 444 -0.11 -17.21 7.50
N THR A 445 -0.12 -18.44 7.04
CA THR A 445 -1.00 -19.50 7.55
C THR A 445 -0.27 -20.59 8.34
N GLY A 446 1.06 -20.59 8.38
CA GLY A 446 1.86 -21.64 8.99
C GLY A 446 2.05 -22.89 8.11
N LYS A 447 1.73 -22.81 6.81
CA LYS A 447 1.86 -23.93 5.86
C LYS A 447 3.30 -24.42 5.65
N ASN A 448 4.26 -23.56 5.87
CA ASN A 448 5.68 -23.90 5.74
C ASN A 448 6.44 -23.63 7.04
N LYS A 449 7.66 -24.18 7.15
CA LYS A 449 8.48 -24.10 8.37
C LYS A 449 8.79 -22.66 8.80
N ARG A 450 9.02 -21.73 7.83
CA ARG A 450 9.34 -20.33 8.13
C ARG A 450 8.13 -19.60 8.70
N GLU A 451 6.96 -19.78 8.09
CA GLU A 451 5.70 -19.22 8.59
C GLU A 451 5.36 -19.75 9.98
N ALA A 452 5.44 -21.08 10.18
CA ALA A 452 5.16 -21.71 11.48
C ALA A 452 6.09 -21.19 12.57
N LYS A 453 7.39 -21.01 12.24
CA LYS A 453 8.39 -20.46 13.15
C LYS A 453 8.08 -19.00 13.51
N LEU A 454 7.71 -18.17 12.52
CA LEU A 454 7.35 -16.77 12.74
C LEU A 454 6.09 -16.64 13.60
N ILE A 455 5.05 -17.42 13.34
CA ILE A 455 3.82 -17.44 14.16
C ILE A 455 4.15 -17.81 15.61
N ALA A 456 4.91 -18.90 15.82
CA ALA A 456 5.29 -19.33 17.17
C ALA A 456 6.16 -18.27 17.90
N ALA A 457 7.07 -17.62 17.19
CA ALA A 457 7.89 -16.53 17.72
C ALA A 457 7.02 -15.33 18.12
N LEU A 458 6.06 -14.95 17.27
CA LEU A 458 5.14 -13.85 17.53
C LEU A 458 4.25 -14.13 18.74
N ASP A 459 3.60 -15.31 18.81
CA ASP A 459 2.74 -15.70 19.93
C ASP A 459 3.51 -15.70 21.26
N ARG A 460 4.74 -16.22 21.25
CA ARG A 460 5.61 -16.23 22.42
C ARG A 460 5.99 -14.82 22.84
N SER A 461 6.33 -13.95 21.89
CA SER A 461 6.72 -12.56 22.14
C SER A 461 5.57 -11.73 22.73
N VAL A 462 4.36 -11.85 22.17
CA VAL A 462 3.18 -11.16 22.70
C VAL A 462 2.86 -11.65 24.12
N LYS A 463 2.89 -12.95 24.36
CA LYS A 463 2.65 -13.52 25.70
C LYS A 463 3.66 -13.01 26.74
N GLU A 464 4.90 -12.82 26.34
CA GLU A 464 5.97 -12.37 27.23
C GLU A 464 5.90 -10.87 27.52
N ILE A 465 5.60 -10.03 26.52
CA ILE A 465 5.57 -8.57 26.68
C ILE A 465 4.25 -8.08 27.31
N GLN A 466 3.13 -8.76 27.11
CA GLN A 466 1.80 -8.32 27.54
C GLN A 466 1.72 -7.89 29.02
N PRO A 467 2.38 -8.57 29.97
CA PRO A 467 2.38 -8.11 31.37
C PRO A 467 2.99 -6.73 31.62
N SER A 468 3.83 -6.25 30.69
CA SER A 468 4.50 -4.95 30.78
C SER A 468 3.68 -3.81 30.16
N TYR A 469 2.52 -4.13 29.53
CA TYR A 469 1.68 -3.15 28.87
C TYR A 469 0.20 -3.36 29.20
N SER A 470 -0.49 -2.28 29.58
CA SER A 470 -1.84 -2.37 30.12
C SER A 470 -2.95 -2.59 29.09
N LYS A 471 -2.71 -2.28 27.82
CA LYS A 471 -3.70 -2.47 26.75
C LYS A 471 -3.49 -3.81 26.07
N PRO A 472 -4.57 -4.48 25.58
CA PRO A 472 -4.43 -5.76 24.89
C PRO A 472 -3.60 -5.62 23.60
N ILE A 473 -2.68 -6.57 23.40
CA ILE A 473 -1.96 -6.73 22.13
C ILE A 473 -2.59 -7.91 21.39
N VAL A 474 -3.14 -7.67 20.22
CA VAL A 474 -3.98 -8.62 19.47
C VAL A 474 -3.35 -8.91 18.11
N ILE A 475 -3.17 -10.19 17.81
CA ILE A 475 -2.70 -10.63 16.50
C ILE A 475 -3.90 -10.77 15.57
N LYS A 476 -3.79 -10.23 14.34
CA LYS A 476 -4.74 -10.30 13.26
C LYS A 476 -4.09 -10.88 12.01
N ASP A 477 -4.92 -11.34 11.07
CA ASP A 477 -4.43 -12.01 9.87
C ASP A 477 -4.01 -11.06 8.75
N PHE A 478 -4.71 -9.94 8.57
CA PHE A 478 -4.44 -9.01 7.48
C PHE A 478 -4.31 -7.57 7.95
N PHE A 479 -3.19 -6.95 7.60
CA PHE A 479 -3.04 -5.49 7.69
C PHE A 479 -4.05 -4.84 6.73
N PRO A 480 -4.92 -3.95 7.22
CA PRO A 480 -6.07 -3.50 6.44
C PRO A 480 -5.75 -2.35 5.48
N TYR A 481 -4.51 -1.87 5.47
CA TYR A 481 -4.03 -0.81 4.61
C TYR A 481 -3.02 -1.37 3.59
N ILE A 482 -2.62 -0.53 2.61
CA ILE A 482 -1.55 -0.89 1.70
C ILE A 482 -0.23 -0.73 2.44
N SER A 483 0.72 -1.57 2.10
CA SER A 483 2.06 -1.53 2.67
C SER A 483 3.03 -2.26 1.75
N ASP A 484 4.27 -1.85 1.77
CA ASP A 484 5.37 -2.48 1.04
C ASP A 484 5.66 -3.94 1.45
N MET A 485 5.02 -4.43 2.53
CA MET A 485 4.92 -5.87 2.82
C MET A 485 4.47 -6.70 1.61
N SER A 486 3.63 -6.13 0.74
CA SER A 486 3.12 -6.78 -0.47
C SER A 486 4.22 -7.19 -1.44
N PHE A 487 5.42 -6.60 -1.35
CA PHE A 487 6.51 -6.84 -2.30
C PHE A 487 7.67 -7.67 -1.75
N VAL A 488 7.53 -8.26 -0.55
CA VAL A 488 8.53 -9.18 0.01
C VAL A 488 8.06 -10.64 0.05
N ALA A 489 6.76 -10.87 -0.18
CA ALA A 489 6.16 -12.19 -0.34
C ALA A 489 5.01 -12.12 -1.34
N ILE A 490 4.66 -13.24 -1.95
CA ILE A 490 3.55 -13.32 -2.89
C ILE A 490 2.84 -14.68 -2.78
N SER A 491 1.53 -14.64 -2.61
CA SER A 491 0.69 -15.83 -2.51
C SER A 491 -0.02 -16.16 -3.84
N ASP A 492 -0.05 -15.24 -4.78
CA ASP A 492 -0.72 -15.39 -6.07
C ASP A 492 0.10 -16.25 -7.04
N ASP A 493 -0.60 -17.01 -7.87
CA ASP A 493 0.02 -17.80 -8.93
C ASP A 493 0.32 -16.95 -10.19
N GLU A 494 1.05 -17.53 -11.14
CA GLU A 494 1.44 -16.84 -12.38
C GLU A 494 0.24 -16.43 -13.22
N THR A 495 -0.82 -17.23 -13.26
CA THR A 495 -2.04 -16.92 -14.04
C THR A 495 -2.73 -15.69 -13.48
N SER A 496 -2.81 -15.60 -12.16
CA SER A 496 -3.40 -14.45 -11.46
C SER A 496 -2.62 -13.15 -11.73
N LEU A 497 -1.29 -13.22 -11.69
CA LEU A 497 -0.42 -12.08 -11.98
C LEU A 497 -0.46 -11.68 -13.46
N ALA A 498 -0.52 -12.66 -14.37
CA ALA A 498 -0.69 -12.41 -15.80
C ALA A 498 -2.01 -11.66 -16.08
N ALA A 499 -3.12 -12.05 -15.43
CA ALA A 499 -4.39 -11.35 -15.58
C ALA A 499 -4.33 -9.88 -15.13
N ALA A 500 -3.55 -9.57 -14.06
CA ALA A 500 -3.32 -8.20 -13.64
C ALA A 500 -2.51 -7.41 -14.67
N ALA A 501 -1.45 -8.01 -15.21
CA ALA A 501 -0.57 -7.39 -16.18
C ALA A 501 -1.24 -7.15 -17.54
N GLU A 502 -1.92 -8.17 -18.09
CA GLU A 502 -2.60 -8.12 -19.38
C GLU A 502 -3.77 -7.13 -19.39
N ASN A 503 -4.41 -6.91 -18.25
CA ASN A 503 -5.48 -5.93 -18.11
C ASN A 503 -5.01 -4.59 -17.55
N ASN A 504 -3.71 -4.30 -17.56
CA ASN A 504 -3.17 -3.00 -17.16
C ASN A 504 -2.54 -2.29 -18.38
N PRO A 505 -3.20 -1.25 -18.94
CA PRO A 505 -2.71 -0.55 -20.13
C PRO A 505 -1.34 0.13 -19.96
N ALA A 506 -0.95 0.42 -18.71
CA ALA A 506 0.35 1.02 -18.36
C ALA A 506 1.46 -0.02 -18.15
N TRP A 507 1.12 -1.32 -18.15
CA TRP A 507 2.10 -2.38 -17.92
C TRP A 507 3.19 -2.42 -18.99
N GLY A 508 4.42 -2.60 -18.55
CA GLY A 508 5.61 -2.62 -19.44
C GLY A 508 6.01 -1.26 -20.01
N SER A 509 5.29 -0.17 -19.65
CA SER A 509 5.63 1.20 -20.07
C SER A 509 5.81 2.13 -18.87
N LYS A 510 4.72 2.56 -18.24
CA LYS A 510 4.74 3.43 -17.05
C LYS A 510 4.80 2.65 -15.74
N LEU A 511 4.35 1.40 -15.73
CA LEU A 511 4.30 0.52 -14.55
C LEU A 511 4.96 -0.82 -14.86
N THR A 512 5.79 -1.28 -13.94
CA THR A 512 6.42 -2.61 -14.03
C THR A 512 6.71 -3.11 -12.61
N VAL A 513 6.42 -4.38 -12.36
CA VAL A 513 6.83 -5.08 -11.12
C VAL A 513 7.52 -6.38 -11.51
N ASP A 514 8.71 -6.60 -10.97
CA ASP A 514 9.39 -7.89 -11.07
C ASP A 514 8.82 -8.88 -10.03
N TYR A 515 7.64 -9.44 -10.32
CA TYR A 515 7.01 -10.44 -9.45
C TYR A 515 7.86 -11.71 -9.28
N ASP A 516 8.76 -12.00 -10.23
CA ASP A 516 9.69 -13.14 -10.09
C ASP A 516 10.74 -12.85 -9.02
N ALA A 517 11.21 -11.61 -8.91
CA ALA A 517 12.10 -11.20 -7.82
C ALA A 517 11.39 -11.28 -6.46
N VAL A 518 10.13 -10.81 -6.37
CA VAL A 518 9.31 -10.94 -5.15
C VAL A 518 9.16 -12.42 -4.76
N ARG A 519 8.81 -13.28 -5.72
CA ARG A 519 8.66 -14.73 -5.50
C ARG A 519 9.97 -15.41 -5.11
N ALA A 520 11.11 -14.99 -5.66
CA ALA A 520 12.43 -15.51 -5.31
C ALA A 520 12.86 -15.12 -3.90
N LEU A 521 12.42 -13.98 -3.41
CA LEU A 521 12.60 -13.53 -2.03
C LEU A 521 11.68 -14.31 -1.08
N ASN A 522 10.37 -14.24 -1.28
CA ASN A 522 9.28 -14.94 -0.59
C ASN A 522 9.49 -15.12 0.93
N VAL A 523 9.62 -14.02 1.63
CA VAL A 523 9.89 -13.98 3.06
C VAL A 523 8.59 -13.76 3.82
N PRO A 524 8.22 -14.62 4.79
CA PRO A 524 7.05 -14.37 5.62
C PRO A 524 7.23 -13.06 6.41
N VAL A 525 6.24 -12.19 6.33
CA VAL A 525 6.30 -10.83 6.87
C VAL A 525 5.12 -10.53 7.79
N ILE A 526 5.42 -9.84 8.89
CA ILE A 526 4.40 -9.29 9.80
C ILE A 526 4.48 -7.78 9.84
N ASN A 527 3.35 -7.11 10.11
CA ASN A 527 3.35 -5.69 10.48
C ASN A 527 3.32 -5.55 12.01
N LEU A 528 4.38 -4.96 12.56
CA LEU A 528 4.56 -4.68 13.98
C LEU A 528 5.14 -3.27 14.12
N GLY A 529 4.28 -2.27 14.28
CA GLY A 529 4.70 -0.87 14.25
C GLY A 529 4.01 0.03 15.27
N PRO A 530 4.26 1.33 15.20
CA PRO A 530 3.74 2.30 16.15
C PRO A 530 2.22 2.39 16.12
N TYR A 531 1.63 2.73 17.27
CA TYR A 531 0.21 2.94 17.41
C TYR A 531 -0.13 4.42 17.50
N GLY A 532 -1.17 4.81 16.78
CA GLY A 532 -1.64 6.18 16.86
C GLY A 532 -2.97 6.41 16.20
N MET A 533 -3.25 7.66 15.91
CA MET A 533 -4.50 8.11 15.31
C MET A 533 -4.24 9.18 14.27
N ASP A 534 -5.19 9.30 13.36
CA ASP A 534 -5.25 10.37 12.35
C ASP A 534 -4.02 10.40 11.41
N ALA A 535 -3.46 9.22 11.06
CA ALA A 535 -2.51 9.12 9.94
C ALA A 535 -3.08 9.84 8.69
N HIS A 536 -2.24 10.54 7.95
CA HIS A 536 -2.61 11.35 6.78
C HIS A 536 -3.61 12.50 7.08
N LYS A 537 -3.75 12.94 8.34
CA LYS A 537 -4.67 14.01 8.74
C LYS A 537 -3.99 15.04 9.65
N LYS A 538 -4.58 16.22 9.76
CA LYS A 538 -4.12 17.37 10.56
C LYS A 538 -3.67 17.02 11.99
N TYR A 539 -4.27 16.03 12.59
CA TYR A 539 -4.00 15.65 13.99
C TYR A 539 -3.27 14.31 14.09
N GLU A 540 -2.46 13.98 13.09
CA GLU A 540 -1.60 12.81 13.14
C GLU A 540 -0.80 12.80 14.44
N ARG A 541 -0.92 11.70 15.20
CA ARG A 541 -0.26 11.54 16.48
C ARG A 541 0.00 10.09 16.85
N MET A 542 1.11 9.87 17.52
CA MET A 542 1.61 8.59 17.94
C MET A 542 1.60 8.48 19.46
N GLU A 543 1.15 7.35 20.01
CA GLU A 543 1.26 7.05 21.45
C GLU A 543 2.69 6.63 21.79
N MET A 544 3.36 7.42 22.65
CA MET A 544 4.79 7.26 22.87
C MET A 544 5.17 6.00 23.66
N HIS A 545 4.38 5.60 24.67
CA HIS A 545 4.75 4.42 25.48
C HIS A 545 4.77 3.14 24.63
N TYR A 546 3.68 2.86 23.91
CA TYR A 546 3.64 1.68 23.04
C TYR A 546 4.69 1.73 21.94
N SER A 547 4.75 2.84 21.23
CA SER A 547 5.54 2.96 20.01
C SER A 547 7.04 3.05 20.26
N LEU A 548 7.47 3.70 21.35
CA LEU A 548 8.90 3.93 21.63
C LEU A 548 9.53 2.92 22.60
N GLU A 549 8.71 2.12 23.27
CA GLU A 549 9.20 1.16 24.28
C GLU A 549 8.70 -0.26 24.01
N ILE A 550 7.40 -0.45 23.79
CA ILE A 550 6.82 -1.79 23.61
C ILE A 550 7.15 -2.35 22.21
N VAL A 551 6.97 -1.56 21.15
CA VAL A 551 7.24 -1.97 19.76
C VAL A 551 8.68 -2.43 19.56
N PRO A 552 9.73 -1.67 19.93
CA PRO A 552 11.10 -2.14 19.73
C PRO A 552 11.43 -3.38 20.58
N ASN A 553 10.86 -3.52 21.77
CA ASN A 553 11.04 -4.73 22.58
C ASN A 553 10.31 -5.93 21.99
N LEU A 554 9.09 -5.77 21.47
CA LEU A 554 8.38 -6.82 20.73
C LEU A 554 9.15 -7.28 19.50
N ALA A 555 9.61 -6.33 18.68
CA ALA A 555 10.41 -6.63 17.49
C ALA A 555 11.70 -7.39 17.87
N ASN A 556 12.37 -6.98 18.94
CA ASN A 556 13.54 -7.68 19.48
C ASN A 556 13.22 -9.12 19.91
N LEU A 557 12.10 -9.35 20.60
CA LEU A 557 11.70 -10.69 21.01
C LEU A 557 11.36 -11.57 19.79
N VAL A 558 10.60 -11.06 18.84
CA VAL A 558 10.28 -11.78 17.59
C VAL A 558 11.56 -12.15 16.86
N LEU A 559 12.46 -11.19 16.68
CA LEU A 559 13.77 -11.39 16.05
C LEU A 559 14.57 -12.52 16.76
N LYS A 560 14.69 -12.44 18.09
CA LYS A 560 15.41 -13.47 18.88
C LYS A 560 14.76 -14.85 18.67
N TYR A 561 13.45 -14.98 18.81
CA TYR A 561 12.76 -16.28 18.70
C TYR A 561 12.72 -16.82 17.28
N VAL A 562 12.72 -15.97 16.27
CA VAL A 562 12.88 -16.40 14.88
C VAL A 562 14.29 -16.92 14.61
N LEU A 563 15.32 -16.32 15.22
CA LEU A 563 16.70 -16.75 15.02
C LEU A 563 17.14 -17.91 15.95
N GLU A 564 16.50 -18.07 17.12
CA GLU A 564 16.71 -19.24 17.98
C GLU A 564 16.37 -20.53 17.21
N GLY A 565 17.33 -21.47 17.13
CA GLY A 565 17.30 -22.63 16.30
C GLY A 565 16.48 -23.80 16.74
#